data_aa0365d456ff922fe2fa6f024ef47286
#
_entry.id   aa0365d456ff922fe2fa6f024ef47286
#
_cell.length_a   1.000
_cell.length_b   1.000
_cell.length_c   1.000
_cell.angle_alpha   90.00
_cell.angle_beta   90.00
_cell.angle_gamma   90.00
#
_symmetry.space_group_name_H-M   'P 1'
#
loop_
_entity.id
_entity.type
_entity.pdbx_description
1 polymer ?
#
loop_
_entity_poly.entity_id
_entity_poly.type
_entity_poly.pdbx_seq_one_letter_code
_entity_poly.pdbx_strand_id
1 'polypeptide(L)'
;MSAQAIVAPPIPPRLLVASGNPAFRHQFLSPDRGEGSVEEAFSGAHALSKLSSLSFDSLILDRHLPDLNVQEVADLVRRRFPQVKVTIVSSMEEKIVLQASPQPPAASLAMPQPLYEPSGPTEKDPLPAMVGKGRAMQHIYQLARLVAARDTTVLITGETGTGKELVARGIHEISRRSTNPFVVVNCAAIPEALLEAELFGHARGAFTGAVQSRVGRIHNAHGGTLFLDEIGDLPLTMQAKLLRFLQDGEVQRLGSSDVFRVDVRVVCATNVNLLNHVKQKLFRQDLYYRIAVFPMELPPLRERPEDIGPLAEKFLIDLCQEAGIPTKRLSASSVAFLRQAQWPGNVRELQHSVERAFILAGPETQLHVEHFSHTTDPSHFR
;
A
#
# COMPACT_ATOMS: atom_id res chain seq x y z
N MET A 1 -28.18 -45.76 23.38
CA MET A 1 -26.80 -45.50 22.89
C MET A 1 -26.68 -43.98 22.69
N SER A 2 -26.08 -43.30 23.66
CA SER A 2 -25.94 -41.84 23.67
C SER A 2 -24.74 -41.44 22.84
N ALA A 3 -24.96 -40.61 21.83
CA ALA A 3 -23.88 -40.01 21.03
C ALA A 3 -23.15 -38.97 21.88
N GLN A 4 -21.90 -39.24 22.26
CA GLN A 4 -21.00 -38.26 22.83
C GLN A 4 -20.60 -37.29 21.74
N ALA A 5 -20.97 -36.01 21.92
CA ALA A 5 -20.48 -34.92 21.09
C ALA A 5 -18.95 -34.80 21.32
N ILE A 6 -18.16 -34.99 20.27
CA ILE A 6 -16.71 -34.72 20.24
C ILE A 6 -16.56 -33.22 20.28
N VAL A 7 -16.22 -32.66 21.44
CA VAL A 7 -15.81 -31.26 21.59
C VAL A 7 -14.43 -31.16 20.95
N ALA A 8 -14.33 -30.42 19.85
CA ALA A 8 -13.05 -30.10 19.23
C ALA A 8 -12.13 -29.40 20.26
N PRO A 9 -10.81 -29.69 20.30
CA PRO A 9 -9.89 -29.04 21.21
C PRO A 9 -9.86 -27.52 20.94
N PRO A 10 -9.76 -26.68 21.98
CA PRO A 10 -9.70 -25.24 21.82
C PRO A 10 -8.49 -24.87 20.96
N ILE A 11 -8.72 -24.07 19.92
CA ILE A 11 -7.67 -23.53 19.07
C ILE A 11 -6.73 -22.70 19.98
N PRO A 12 -5.40 -22.90 19.94
CA PRO A 12 -4.49 -22.14 20.77
C PRO A 12 -4.58 -20.63 20.44
N PRO A 13 -4.52 -19.76 21.47
CA PRO A 13 -4.63 -18.32 21.26
C PRO A 13 -3.52 -17.80 20.35
N ARG A 14 -3.88 -17.06 19.31
CA ARG A 14 -2.94 -16.46 18.34
C ARG A 14 -2.47 -15.10 18.83
N LEU A 15 -1.15 -14.95 18.96
CA LEU A 15 -0.50 -13.73 19.41
C LEU A 15 0.23 -13.04 18.25
N LEU A 16 0.02 -11.73 18.10
CA LEU A 16 0.79 -10.89 17.20
C LEU A 16 1.74 -10.00 18.01
N VAL A 17 3.02 -9.97 17.66
CA VAL A 17 4.04 -9.14 18.31
C VAL A 17 4.61 -8.14 17.32
N ALA A 18 4.48 -6.84 17.60
CA ALA A 18 4.91 -5.76 16.72
C ALA A 18 6.06 -4.95 17.33
N SER A 19 7.23 -5.00 16.70
CA SER A 19 8.42 -4.20 17.04
C SER A 19 9.39 -4.14 15.87
N GLY A 20 10.06 -3.00 15.68
CA GLY A 20 11.22 -2.89 14.80
C GLY A 20 12.45 -3.63 15.30
N ASN A 21 12.52 -3.91 16.62
CA ASN A 21 13.66 -4.59 17.26
C ASN A 21 13.51 -6.13 17.20
N PRO A 22 14.39 -6.86 16.51
CA PRO A 22 14.33 -8.33 16.45
C PRO A 22 14.43 -8.99 17.83
N ALA A 23 15.30 -8.47 18.73
CA ALA A 23 15.48 -9.03 20.08
C ALA A 23 14.19 -8.94 20.91
N PHE A 24 13.44 -7.84 20.78
CA PHE A 24 12.13 -7.70 21.42
C PHE A 24 11.15 -8.77 20.93
N ARG A 25 11.05 -9.01 19.62
CA ARG A 25 10.14 -10.02 19.08
C ARG A 25 10.49 -11.44 19.52
N HIS A 26 11.79 -11.77 19.53
CA HIS A 26 12.27 -13.07 19.98
C HIS A 26 11.95 -13.39 21.45
N GLN A 27 11.78 -12.39 22.33
CA GLN A 27 11.39 -12.63 23.74
C GLN A 27 10.03 -13.32 23.90
N PHE A 28 9.16 -13.20 22.89
CA PHE A 28 7.81 -13.78 22.91
C PHE A 28 7.71 -15.10 22.14
N LEU A 29 8.79 -15.52 21.45
CA LEU A 29 8.92 -16.79 20.74
C LEU A 29 9.42 -17.86 21.75
N SER A 30 8.55 -18.37 22.60
CA SER A 30 8.89 -19.47 23.52
C SER A 30 8.76 -20.83 22.84
N PRO A 31 9.73 -21.77 23.02
CA PRO A 31 9.68 -23.12 22.43
C PRO A 31 8.49 -23.96 22.89
N ASP A 32 7.87 -23.64 24.03
CA ASP A 32 6.74 -24.38 24.62
C ASP A 32 5.36 -23.99 24.07
N ARG A 33 5.26 -22.97 23.23
CA ARG A 33 4.03 -22.61 22.52
C ARG A 33 4.11 -23.18 21.11
N GLY A 34 3.25 -24.16 20.80
CA GLY A 34 3.25 -24.88 19.53
C GLY A 34 3.45 -23.98 18.30
N GLU A 35 4.12 -24.48 17.26
CA GLU A 35 4.38 -23.79 15.99
C GLU A 35 3.07 -23.19 15.44
N GLY A 36 3.04 -21.86 15.24
CA GLY A 36 1.91 -21.13 14.65
C GLY A 36 1.09 -20.26 15.62
N SER A 37 1.36 -20.26 16.93
CA SER A 37 0.63 -19.44 17.91
C SER A 37 1.12 -17.97 18.00
N VAL A 38 2.33 -17.67 17.56
CA VAL A 38 2.92 -16.34 17.62
C VAL A 38 3.34 -15.88 16.22
N GLU A 39 2.89 -14.70 15.82
CA GLU A 39 3.30 -14.04 14.58
C GLU A 39 4.01 -12.73 14.85
N GLU A 40 4.98 -12.40 14.00
CA GLU A 40 5.78 -11.18 14.11
C GLU A 40 5.31 -10.11 13.13
N ALA A 41 5.29 -8.85 13.60
CA ALA A 41 5.16 -7.67 12.77
C ALA A 41 6.36 -6.74 13.02
N PHE A 42 6.92 -6.19 11.96
CA PHE A 42 8.15 -5.38 12.03
C PHE A 42 7.87 -3.89 12.26
N SER A 43 6.58 -3.50 12.17
CA SER A 43 6.13 -2.12 12.30
C SER A 43 4.65 -2.08 12.70
N GLY A 44 4.16 -0.91 13.10
CA GLY A 44 2.76 -0.69 13.42
C GLY A 44 1.84 -0.92 12.22
N ALA A 45 2.22 -0.44 11.04
CA ALA A 45 1.46 -0.66 9.80
C ALA A 45 1.43 -2.14 9.40
N HIS A 46 2.56 -2.87 9.57
CA HIS A 46 2.59 -4.31 9.31
C HIS A 46 1.67 -5.08 10.27
N ALA A 47 1.60 -4.66 11.54
CA ALA A 47 0.66 -5.24 12.51
C ALA A 47 -0.81 -5.00 12.09
N LEU A 48 -1.15 -3.78 11.64
CA LEU A 48 -2.48 -3.45 11.15
C LEU A 48 -2.85 -4.24 9.88
N SER A 49 -1.91 -4.44 8.97
CA SER A 49 -2.09 -5.27 7.76
C SER A 49 -2.39 -6.71 8.14
N LYS A 50 -1.60 -7.33 9.04
CA LYS A 50 -1.82 -8.70 9.51
C LYS A 50 -3.16 -8.88 10.23
N LEU A 51 -3.55 -7.92 11.07
CA LEU A 51 -4.85 -7.92 11.76
C LEU A 51 -6.05 -7.84 10.79
N SER A 52 -5.84 -7.31 9.60
CA SER A 52 -6.88 -7.23 8.57
C SER A 52 -7.03 -8.53 7.77
N SER A 53 -5.98 -9.33 7.67
CA SER A 53 -5.93 -10.58 6.88
C SER A 53 -6.07 -11.84 7.72
N LEU A 54 -5.73 -11.78 9.01
CA LEU A 54 -5.72 -12.92 9.92
C LEU A 54 -6.39 -12.55 11.25
N SER A 55 -6.98 -13.56 11.93
CA SER A 55 -7.56 -13.38 13.26
C SER A 55 -6.50 -13.60 14.34
N PHE A 56 -6.45 -12.68 15.33
CA PHE A 56 -5.59 -12.75 16.50
C PHE A 56 -6.40 -12.49 17.77
N ASP A 57 -5.98 -13.10 18.89
CA ASP A 57 -6.59 -12.89 20.20
C ASP A 57 -5.88 -11.77 20.97
N SER A 58 -4.58 -11.60 20.74
CA SER A 58 -3.75 -10.62 21.43
C SER A 58 -2.74 -9.96 20.52
N LEU A 59 -2.47 -8.67 20.75
CA LEU A 59 -1.44 -7.88 20.10
C LEU A 59 -0.53 -7.26 21.14
N ILE A 60 0.77 -7.52 21.03
CA ILE A 60 1.81 -6.84 21.81
C ILE A 60 2.47 -5.80 20.92
N LEU A 61 2.45 -4.56 21.37
CA LEU A 61 3.08 -3.42 20.70
C LEU A 61 4.31 -2.97 21.48
N ASP A 62 5.44 -2.87 20.82
CA ASP A 62 6.61 -2.16 21.34
C ASP A 62 6.29 -0.67 21.45
N ARG A 63 6.70 -0.04 22.56
CA ARG A 63 6.52 1.40 22.77
C ARG A 63 7.21 2.25 21.69
N HIS A 64 8.29 1.71 21.07
CA HIS A 64 9.06 2.36 20.02
C HIS A 64 8.84 1.67 18.68
N LEU A 65 7.69 1.91 18.05
CA LEU A 65 7.43 1.49 16.68
C LEU A 65 8.21 2.39 15.71
N PRO A 66 8.77 1.82 14.62
CA PRO A 66 9.60 2.58 13.68
C PRO A 66 8.82 3.53 12.77
N ASP A 67 7.51 3.35 12.65
CA ASP A 67 6.66 3.98 11.64
C ASP A 67 5.50 4.80 12.21
N LEU A 68 4.87 4.33 13.28
CA LEU A 68 3.66 4.92 13.84
C LEU A 68 3.79 5.18 15.34
N ASN A 69 2.98 6.12 15.84
CA ASN A 69 2.82 6.29 17.26
C ASN A 69 2.07 5.09 17.86
N VAL A 70 2.62 4.48 18.90
CA VAL A 70 2.07 3.27 19.51
C VAL A 70 0.65 3.47 20.05
N GLN A 71 0.33 4.67 20.56
CA GLN A 71 -1.02 4.99 21.04
C GLN A 71 -2.02 5.08 19.87
N GLU A 72 -1.64 5.70 18.76
CA GLU A 72 -2.48 5.77 17.55
C GLU A 72 -2.79 4.38 17.01
N VAL A 73 -1.77 3.48 16.97
CA VAL A 73 -1.97 2.07 16.56
C VAL A 73 -2.89 1.35 17.54
N ALA A 74 -2.65 1.49 18.85
CA ALA A 74 -3.47 0.86 19.88
C ALA A 74 -4.93 1.31 19.82
N ASP A 75 -5.18 2.61 19.63
CA ASP A 75 -6.53 3.17 19.55
C ASP A 75 -7.24 2.76 18.25
N LEU A 76 -6.50 2.67 17.15
CA LEU A 76 -7.04 2.17 15.89
C LEU A 76 -7.43 0.69 15.99
N VAL A 77 -6.57 -0.14 16.63
CA VAL A 77 -6.85 -1.57 16.85
C VAL A 77 -8.05 -1.75 17.77
N ARG A 78 -8.13 -1.03 18.89
CA ARG A 78 -9.29 -1.09 19.82
C ARG A 78 -10.61 -0.74 19.14
N ARG A 79 -10.60 0.26 18.24
CA ARG A 79 -11.81 0.67 17.49
C ARG A 79 -12.20 -0.31 16.41
N ARG A 80 -11.25 -0.92 15.72
CA ARG A 80 -11.49 -1.74 14.54
C ARG A 80 -11.57 -3.23 14.84
N PHE A 81 -10.81 -3.69 15.83
CA PHE A 81 -10.71 -5.09 16.25
C PHE A 81 -10.95 -5.21 17.76
N PRO A 82 -12.19 -4.93 18.25
CA PRO A 82 -12.48 -4.87 19.68
C PRO A 82 -12.25 -6.20 20.42
N GLN A 83 -12.21 -7.31 19.68
CA GLN A 83 -11.91 -8.65 20.21
C GLN A 83 -10.43 -8.85 20.50
N VAL A 84 -9.53 -8.02 19.96
CA VAL A 84 -8.06 -8.18 20.11
C VAL A 84 -7.59 -7.45 21.37
N LYS A 85 -6.98 -8.17 22.29
CA LYS A 85 -6.39 -7.59 23.50
C LYS A 85 -5.07 -6.89 23.15
N VAL A 86 -5.01 -5.56 23.31
CA VAL A 86 -3.81 -4.76 23.00
C VAL A 86 -3.00 -4.51 24.25
N THR A 87 -1.72 -4.87 24.25
CA THR A 87 -0.75 -4.60 25.33
C THR A 87 0.43 -3.82 24.77
N ILE A 88 0.79 -2.71 25.40
CA ILE A 88 1.98 -1.91 25.05
C ILE A 88 3.08 -2.25 26.04
N VAL A 89 4.27 -2.63 25.55
CA VAL A 89 5.43 -3.05 26.35
C VAL A 89 6.63 -2.16 26.02
N SER A 90 7.39 -1.77 27.03
CA SER A 90 8.67 -1.07 26.85
C SER A 90 9.82 -2.07 26.85
N SER A 91 10.80 -1.91 25.99
CA SER A 91 11.94 -2.84 25.80
C SER A 91 13.01 -2.80 26.93
N MET A 92 12.71 -2.23 28.09
CA MET A 92 13.55 -2.33 29.29
C MET A 92 12.76 -2.99 30.42
N GLU A 93 13.22 -4.18 30.80
CA GLU A 93 12.98 -4.94 32.03
C GLU A 93 11.76 -4.54 32.89
N GLU A 94 10.56 -5.02 32.50
CA GLU A 94 9.48 -5.21 33.46
C GLU A 94 8.82 -6.57 33.25
N LYS A 95 8.90 -7.42 34.28
CA LYS A 95 8.21 -8.71 34.36
C LYS A 95 6.70 -8.48 34.18
N ILE A 96 6.13 -9.18 33.20
CA ILE A 96 4.71 -9.15 32.90
C ILE A 96 3.94 -9.75 34.09
N VAL A 97 3.31 -8.89 34.87
CA VAL A 97 2.22 -9.30 35.78
C VAL A 97 0.90 -9.16 35.01
N LEU A 98 0.33 -10.26 34.66
CA LEU A 98 -1.03 -10.33 34.10
C LEU A 98 -2.04 -9.95 35.18
N GLN A 99 -2.41 -8.68 35.28
CA GLN A 99 -3.53 -8.24 36.08
C GLN A 99 -4.81 -8.17 35.25
N ALA A 100 -5.83 -8.84 35.75
CA ALA A 100 -7.19 -8.79 35.25
C ALA A 100 -7.76 -7.37 35.37
N SER A 101 -8.50 -6.96 34.35
CA SER A 101 -9.11 -5.62 34.25
C SER A 101 -10.15 -5.37 35.35
N PRO A 102 -10.16 -4.21 36.00
CA PRO A 102 -11.35 -3.71 36.70
C PRO A 102 -12.27 -2.99 35.72
N GLN A 103 -13.56 -3.27 35.84
CA GLN A 103 -14.63 -2.54 35.16
C GLN A 103 -14.62 -1.06 35.60
N PRO A 104 -14.86 -0.10 34.70
CA PRO A 104 -15.03 1.29 35.09
C PRO A 104 -16.43 1.53 35.65
N PRO A 105 -16.58 2.39 36.70
CA PRO A 105 -17.87 2.80 37.20
C PRO A 105 -18.55 3.78 36.24
N ALA A 106 -19.85 3.60 36.08
CA ALA A 106 -20.73 4.53 35.39
C ALA A 106 -20.78 5.88 36.10
N ALA A 107 -20.28 6.93 35.48
CA ALA A 107 -20.57 8.31 35.84
C ALA A 107 -20.84 9.10 34.56
N SER A 108 -22.12 9.43 34.42
CA SER A 108 -22.64 10.40 33.46
C SER A 108 -22.06 11.78 33.75
N LEU A 109 -21.30 12.32 32.82
CA LEU A 109 -21.07 13.76 32.70
C LEU A 109 -21.23 14.13 31.21
N ALA A 110 -22.29 14.88 30.95
CA ALA A 110 -22.57 15.47 29.65
C ALA A 110 -21.38 16.38 29.23
N MET A 111 -20.68 15.99 28.20
CA MET A 111 -19.70 16.84 27.50
C MET A 111 -20.46 17.82 26.58
N PRO A 112 -20.07 19.09 26.52
CA PRO A 112 -20.64 20.03 25.57
C PRO A 112 -20.28 19.57 24.14
N GLN A 113 -21.27 19.52 23.26
CA GLN A 113 -21.10 19.24 21.84
C GLN A 113 -20.16 20.29 21.23
N PRO A 114 -19.10 19.91 20.52
CA PRO A 114 -18.33 20.87 19.74
C PRO A 114 -19.17 21.32 18.56
N LEU A 115 -19.48 22.62 18.52
CA LEU A 115 -20.02 23.36 17.38
C LEU A 115 -18.93 23.51 16.31
N TYR A 116 -18.50 22.40 15.72
CA TYR A 116 -17.68 22.41 14.52
C TYR A 116 -18.04 21.18 13.68
N GLU A 117 -18.85 21.40 12.66
CA GLU A 117 -18.96 20.44 11.57
C GLU A 117 -17.65 20.51 10.77
N PRO A 118 -16.84 19.44 10.72
CA PRO A 118 -15.67 19.43 9.87
C PRO A 118 -16.14 19.32 8.42
N SER A 119 -16.17 20.42 7.71
CA SER A 119 -16.36 20.48 6.25
C SER A 119 -15.13 20.01 5.46
N GLY A 120 -14.32 19.12 6.02
CA GLY A 120 -13.18 18.47 5.38
C GLY A 120 -13.50 17.03 4.98
N PRO A 121 -12.72 16.44 4.04
CA PRO A 121 -12.90 15.06 3.64
C PRO A 121 -12.81 14.12 4.84
N THR A 122 -13.76 13.22 4.99
CA THR A 122 -13.76 12.22 6.07
C THR A 122 -12.64 11.19 5.84
N GLU A 123 -12.21 10.52 6.92
CA GLU A 123 -11.19 9.46 6.83
C GLU A 123 -11.54 8.33 5.83
N LYS A 124 -12.81 8.21 5.47
CA LYS A 124 -13.35 7.16 4.59
C LYS A 124 -13.51 7.61 3.13
N ASP A 125 -13.37 8.90 2.86
CA ASP A 125 -13.50 9.41 1.49
C ASP A 125 -12.32 8.96 0.61
N PRO A 126 -12.53 8.80 -0.71
CA PRO A 126 -11.45 8.50 -1.64
C PRO A 126 -10.30 9.51 -1.55
N LEU A 127 -9.08 9.07 -1.84
CA LEU A 127 -7.95 9.98 -2.07
C LEU A 127 -8.18 10.79 -3.35
N PRO A 128 -7.50 11.93 -3.53
CA PRO A 128 -7.57 12.70 -4.77
C PRO A 128 -7.39 11.81 -6.01
N ALA A 129 -8.15 12.05 -7.05
CA ALA A 129 -8.20 11.29 -8.30
C ALA A 129 -8.58 9.80 -8.17
N MET A 130 -8.93 9.29 -6.99
CA MET A 130 -9.38 7.92 -6.80
C MET A 130 -10.91 7.82 -6.77
N VAL A 131 -11.41 6.67 -7.22
CA VAL A 131 -12.83 6.34 -7.24
C VAL A 131 -13.03 5.01 -6.50
N GLY A 132 -14.16 4.89 -5.81
CA GLY A 132 -14.54 3.70 -5.07
C GLY A 132 -14.68 3.99 -3.57
N LYS A 133 -15.68 3.32 -2.97
CA LYS A 133 -16.02 3.42 -1.53
C LYS A 133 -16.11 2.05 -0.88
N GLY A 134 -15.60 1.02 -1.55
CA GLY A 134 -15.54 -0.34 -1.04
C GLY A 134 -14.77 -0.42 0.28
N ARG A 135 -15.19 -1.33 1.17
CA ARG A 135 -14.56 -1.45 2.51
C ARG A 135 -13.05 -1.66 2.45
N ALA A 136 -12.59 -2.45 1.49
CA ALA A 136 -11.17 -2.71 1.28
C ALA A 136 -10.41 -1.41 0.95
N MET A 137 -10.96 -0.58 0.03
CA MET A 137 -10.35 0.69 -0.33
C MET A 137 -10.43 1.74 0.78
N GLN A 138 -11.50 1.78 1.57
CA GLN A 138 -11.59 2.66 2.74
C GLN A 138 -10.44 2.45 3.72
N HIS A 139 -10.00 1.19 3.89
CA HIS A 139 -8.83 0.89 4.71
C HIS A 139 -7.55 1.49 4.13
N ILE A 140 -7.36 1.33 2.81
CA ILE A 140 -6.21 1.93 2.11
C ILE A 140 -6.22 3.46 2.28
N TYR A 141 -7.38 4.11 2.14
CA TYR A 141 -7.50 5.56 2.31
C TYR A 141 -7.14 6.01 3.73
N GLN A 142 -7.56 5.26 4.76
CA GLN A 142 -7.19 5.54 6.15
C GLN A 142 -5.68 5.41 6.37
N LEU A 143 -5.06 4.30 5.89
CA LEU A 143 -3.63 4.11 5.98
C LEU A 143 -2.85 5.20 5.22
N ALA A 144 -3.31 5.57 4.03
CA ALA A 144 -2.69 6.63 3.23
C ALA A 144 -2.70 7.98 3.96
N ARG A 145 -3.83 8.36 4.58
CA ARG A 145 -3.92 9.59 5.38
C ARG A 145 -3.02 9.56 6.61
N LEU A 146 -2.99 8.41 7.29
CA LEU A 146 -2.14 8.24 8.48
C LEU A 146 -0.66 8.42 8.15
N VAL A 147 -0.19 7.86 7.02
CA VAL A 147 1.21 7.95 6.62
C VAL A 147 1.56 9.25 5.90
N ALA A 148 0.58 9.94 5.30
CA ALA A 148 0.83 11.18 4.55
C ALA A 148 1.45 12.28 5.40
N ALA A 149 1.08 12.37 6.69
CA ALA A 149 1.61 13.34 7.63
C ALA A 149 3.07 13.09 8.05
N ARG A 150 3.69 11.98 7.61
CA ARG A 150 5.03 11.51 8.02
C ARG A 150 5.93 11.33 6.81
N ASP A 151 7.25 11.48 7.00
CA ASP A 151 8.26 11.26 5.94
C ASP A 151 8.74 9.79 5.86
N THR A 152 7.94 8.88 6.39
CA THR A 152 8.22 7.44 6.37
C THR A 152 8.15 6.86 4.96
N THR A 153 9.06 5.95 4.64
CA THR A 153 9.04 5.19 3.38
C THR A 153 7.81 4.28 3.34
N VAL A 154 7.10 4.28 2.21
CA VAL A 154 5.89 3.48 1.97
C VAL A 154 6.18 2.43 0.91
N LEU A 155 5.79 1.19 1.17
CA LEU A 155 5.83 0.12 0.17
C LEU A 155 4.40 -0.29 -0.19
N ILE A 156 3.99 -0.02 -1.43
CA ILE A 156 2.67 -0.37 -1.95
C ILE A 156 2.80 -1.67 -2.75
N THR A 157 2.13 -2.72 -2.29
CA THR A 157 2.08 -4.01 -2.99
C THR A 157 0.69 -4.24 -3.59
N GLY A 158 0.61 -5.06 -4.62
CA GLY A 158 -0.65 -5.42 -5.27
C GLY A 158 -0.46 -5.76 -6.73
N GLU A 159 -1.43 -6.46 -7.30
CA GLU A 159 -1.39 -6.89 -8.70
C GLU A 159 -1.22 -5.70 -9.66
N THR A 160 -0.75 -6.01 -10.88
CA THR A 160 -0.65 -5.02 -11.95
C THR A 160 -2.03 -4.44 -12.26
N GLY A 161 -2.10 -3.11 -12.46
CA GLY A 161 -3.35 -2.43 -12.81
C GLY A 161 -4.29 -2.14 -11.64
N THR A 162 -3.92 -2.38 -10.37
CA THR A 162 -4.75 -2.09 -9.19
C THR A 162 -4.86 -0.61 -8.83
N GLY A 163 -3.93 0.24 -9.32
CA GLY A 163 -3.91 1.68 -9.05
C GLY A 163 -2.83 2.11 -8.05
N LYS A 164 -1.72 1.36 -7.91
CA LYS A 164 -0.61 1.66 -6.98
C LYS A 164 -0.06 3.09 -7.14
N GLU A 165 0.12 3.56 -8.38
CA GLU A 165 0.59 4.92 -8.65
C GLU A 165 -0.40 5.99 -8.16
N LEU A 166 -1.72 5.78 -8.35
CA LEU A 166 -2.74 6.72 -7.87
C LEU A 166 -2.74 6.83 -6.35
N VAL A 167 -2.52 5.71 -5.63
CA VAL A 167 -2.36 5.75 -4.16
C VAL A 167 -1.11 6.52 -3.76
N ALA A 168 0.04 6.29 -4.44
CA ALA A 168 1.28 7.02 -4.18
C ALA A 168 1.11 8.53 -4.41
N ARG A 169 0.46 8.91 -5.51
CA ARG A 169 0.13 10.30 -5.84
C ARG A 169 -0.80 10.91 -4.81
N GLY A 170 -1.87 10.21 -4.42
CA GLY A 170 -2.79 10.65 -3.39
C GLY A 170 -2.11 10.85 -2.03
N ILE A 171 -1.18 9.97 -1.63
CA ILE A 171 -0.36 10.14 -0.41
C ILE A 171 0.47 11.42 -0.51
N HIS A 172 1.09 11.71 -1.66
CA HIS A 172 1.86 12.93 -1.87
C HIS A 172 0.98 14.18 -1.78
N GLU A 173 -0.17 14.20 -2.47
CA GLU A 173 -1.08 15.35 -2.56
C GLU A 173 -1.68 15.76 -1.20
N ILE A 174 -1.86 14.80 -0.29
CA ILE A 174 -2.34 15.08 1.09
C ILE A 174 -1.19 15.19 2.11
N SER A 175 0.08 15.17 1.69
CA SER A 175 1.25 15.26 2.55
C SER A 175 1.71 16.71 2.76
N ARG A 176 2.68 16.89 3.67
CA ARG A 176 3.37 18.19 3.85
C ARG A 176 4.20 18.61 2.64
N ARG A 177 4.46 17.69 1.70
CA ARG A 177 5.25 17.92 0.49
C ARG A 177 4.40 18.09 -0.77
N SER A 178 3.09 18.29 -0.64
CA SER A 178 2.11 18.34 -1.73
C SER A 178 2.39 19.41 -2.79
N THR A 179 3.06 20.51 -2.42
CA THR A 179 3.45 21.60 -3.33
C THR A 179 4.81 21.41 -3.99
N ASN A 180 5.54 20.36 -3.60
CA ASN A 180 6.87 20.04 -4.08
C ASN A 180 6.83 18.97 -5.19
N PRO A 181 7.95 18.68 -5.88
CA PRO A 181 7.95 17.72 -6.98
C PRO A 181 7.50 16.32 -6.57
N PHE A 182 6.65 15.69 -7.41
CA PHE A 182 6.36 14.27 -7.41
C PHE A 182 7.01 13.62 -8.63
N VAL A 183 8.13 12.92 -8.40
CA VAL A 183 8.95 12.34 -9.48
C VAL A 183 8.68 10.85 -9.56
N VAL A 184 8.24 10.38 -10.72
CA VAL A 184 7.93 8.97 -11.00
C VAL A 184 9.10 8.33 -11.76
N VAL A 185 9.50 7.13 -11.32
CA VAL A 185 10.45 6.28 -12.03
C VAL A 185 9.89 4.86 -12.06
N ASN A 186 9.65 4.35 -13.25
CA ASN A 186 9.29 2.93 -13.43
C ASN A 186 10.57 2.14 -13.70
N CYS A 187 10.95 1.26 -12.75
CA CYS A 187 12.21 0.51 -12.81
C CYS A 187 12.20 -0.55 -13.91
N ALA A 188 11.02 -1.09 -14.27
CA ALA A 188 10.88 -2.08 -15.34
C ALA A 188 10.90 -1.45 -16.76
N ALA A 189 10.51 -0.17 -16.88
CA ALA A 189 10.38 0.48 -18.19
C ALA A 189 11.70 1.01 -18.74
N ILE A 190 12.74 1.15 -17.91
CA ILE A 190 14.05 1.72 -18.30
C ILE A 190 15.05 0.57 -18.45
N PRO A 191 15.76 0.46 -19.60
CA PRO A 191 16.82 -0.53 -19.74
C PRO A 191 17.87 -0.42 -18.63
N GLU A 192 18.34 -1.56 -18.11
CA GLU A 192 19.28 -1.62 -16.97
C GLU A 192 20.50 -0.70 -17.15
N ALA A 193 21.08 -0.70 -18.36
CA ALA A 193 22.25 0.13 -18.69
C ALA A 193 22.01 1.65 -18.55
N LEU A 194 20.74 2.09 -18.62
CA LEU A 194 20.36 3.51 -18.51
C LEU A 194 19.74 3.86 -17.17
N LEU A 195 19.22 2.86 -16.46
CA LEU A 195 18.48 3.06 -15.21
C LEU A 195 19.33 3.76 -14.14
N GLU A 196 20.60 3.41 -14.04
CA GLU A 196 21.54 4.05 -13.12
C GLU A 196 21.73 5.53 -13.45
N ALA A 197 21.97 5.84 -14.72
CA ALA A 197 22.14 7.21 -15.19
C ALA A 197 20.87 8.06 -15.03
N GLU A 198 19.69 7.47 -15.21
CA GLU A 198 18.41 8.15 -14.98
C GLU A 198 18.17 8.40 -13.49
N LEU A 199 18.42 7.41 -12.62
CA LEU A 199 18.16 7.57 -11.18
C LEU A 199 19.15 8.51 -10.51
N PHE A 200 20.45 8.27 -10.68
CA PHE A 200 21.52 8.97 -9.94
C PHE A 200 22.14 10.13 -10.72
N GLY A 201 21.90 10.18 -12.05
CA GLY A 201 22.57 11.13 -12.93
C GLY A 201 23.97 10.69 -13.33
N HIS A 202 24.59 11.41 -14.27
CA HIS A 202 25.93 11.11 -14.78
C HIS A 202 26.74 12.38 -15.06
N ALA A 203 28.04 12.27 -14.90
CA ALA A 203 28.98 13.27 -15.36
C ALA A 203 29.27 13.12 -16.87
N ARG A 204 29.78 14.16 -17.49
CA ARG A 204 30.25 14.09 -18.87
C ARG A 204 31.34 13.04 -19.00
N GLY A 205 31.23 12.17 -20.00
CA GLY A 205 32.18 11.09 -20.24
C GLY A 205 32.01 9.83 -19.35
N ALA A 206 30.98 9.74 -18.55
CA ALA A 206 30.73 8.59 -17.66
C ALA A 206 30.54 7.26 -18.42
N PHE A 207 30.01 7.32 -19.64
CA PHE A 207 29.84 6.17 -20.54
C PHE A 207 29.86 6.65 -22.01
N THR A 208 29.93 5.69 -22.95
CA THR A 208 29.87 5.99 -24.40
C THR A 208 28.52 6.62 -24.73
N GLY A 209 28.54 7.93 -25.15
CA GLY A 209 27.33 8.71 -25.40
C GLY A 209 26.99 9.76 -24.32
N ALA A 210 27.70 9.81 -23.18
CA ALA A 210 27.53 10.83 -22.16
C ALA A 210 28.21 12.17 -22.59
N VAL A 211 27.63 12.84 -23.57
CA VAL A 211 28.20 14.11 -24.14
C VAL A 211 28.10 15.25 -23.15
N GLN A 212 27.05 15.27 -22.31
CA GLN A 212 26.79 16.29 -21.30
C GLN A 212 26.55 15.63 -19.94
N SER A 213 26.77 16.36 -18.85
CA SER A 213 26.34 15.89 -17.52
C SER A 213 24.82 16.04 -17.38
N ARG A 214 24.18 15.08 -16.72
CA ARG A 214 22.74 15.11 -16.45
C ARG A 214 22.46 14.85 -14.98
N VAL A 215 21.51 15.60 -14.44
CA VAL A 215 21.01 15.44 -13.06
C VAL A 215 20.05 14.24 -13.02
N GLY A 216 20.17 13.40 -11.99
CA GLY A 216 19.32 12.22 -11.82
C GLY A 216 17.93 12.53 -11.26
N ARG A 217 17.02 11.57 -11.39
CA ARG A 217 15.63 11.66 -10.90
C ARG A 217 15.56 11.85 -9.39
N ILE A 218 16.46 11.23 -8.63
CA ILE A 218 16.53 11.38 -7.17
C ILE A 218 16.80 12.85 -6.80
N HIS A 219 17.73 13.51 -7.49
CA HIS A 219 18.00 14.92 -7.25
C HIS A 219 16.82 15.81 -7.65
N ASN A 220 16.11 15.49 -8.76
CA ASN A 220 14.94 16.25 -9.21
C ASN A 220 13.76 16.13 -8.21
N ALA A 221 13.77 15.10 -7.36
CA ALA A 221 12.79 14.92 -6.29
C ALA A 221 13.14 15.63 -4.99
N HIS A 222 14.24 16.42 -4.96
CA HIS A 222 14.68 17.10 -3.75
C HIS A 222 13.58 18.01 -3.17
N GLY A 223 13.36 17.91 -1.86
CA GLY A 223 12.26 18.56 -1.13
C GLY A 223 10.89 17.89 -1.32
N GLY A 224 10.74 17.00 -2.31
CA GLY A 224 9.49 16.39 -2.73
C GLY A 224 9.39 14.90 -2.42
N THR A 225 8.76 14.15 -3.34
CA THR A 225 8.53 12.71 -3.24
C THR A 225 9.03 11.99 -4.50
N LEU A 226 9.80 10.93 -4.30
CA LEU A 226 10.21 9.99 -5.34
C LEU A 226 9.30 8.76 -5.28
N PHE A 227 8.63 8.46 -6.37
CA PHE A 227 7.87 7.22 -6.54
C PHE A 227 8.65 6.25 -7.42
N LEU A 228 9.01 5.09 -6.86
CA LEU A 228 9.70 4.01 -7.54
C LEU A 228 8.70 2.89 -7.83
N ASP A 229 8.23 2.82 -9.07
CA ASP A 229 7.32 1.76 -9.51
C ASP A 229 8.11 0.53 -9.95
N GLU A 230 7.55 -0.65 -9.70
CA GLU A 230 8.11 -1.98 -9.96
C GLU A 230 9.54 -2.12 -9.38
N ILE A 231 9.68 -1.76 -8.08
CA ILE A 231 10.97 -1.81 -7.36
C ILE A 231 11.57 -3.22 -7.32
N GLY A 232 10.75 -4.26 -7.47
CA GLY A 232 11.18 -5.65 -7.53
C GLY A 232 12.07 -6.00 -8.71
N ASP A 233 12.01 -5.19 -9.79
CA ASP A 233 12.80 -5.37 -11.02
C ASP A 233 14.14 -4.61 -10.98
N LEU A 234 14.45 -3.95 -9.85
CA LEU A 234 15.70 -3.21 -9.70
C LEU A 234 16.90 -4.17 -9.64
N PRO A 235 17.94 -4.01 -10.49
CA PRO A 235 19.15 -4.82 -10.45
C PRO A 235 19.89 -4.78 -9.11
N LEU A 236 20.51 -5.87 -8.69
CA LEU A 236 21.20 -5.98 -7.40
C LEU A 236 22.27 -4.88 -7.19
N THR A 237 22.98 -4.49 -8.24
CA THR A 237 23.98 -3.42 -8.25
C THR A 237 23.34 -2.08 -7.86
N MET A 238 22.14 -1.82 -8.36
CA MET A 238 21.39 -0.61 -8.11
C MET A 238 20.75 -0.61 -6.71
N GLN A 239 20.34 -1.80 -6.23
CA GLN A 239 19.78 -1.96 -4.88
C GLN A 239 20.78 -1.50 -3.80
N ALA A 240 22.09 -1.76 -3.97
CA ALA A 240 23.11 -1.31 -3.05
C ALA A 240 23.25 0.22 -3.02
N LYS A 241 23.15 0.90 -4.18
CA LYS A 241 23.19 2.36 -4.28
C LYS A 241 21.92 3.01 -3.72
N LEU A 242 20.77 2.41 -4.01
CA LEU A 242 19.49 2.86 -3.46
C LEU A 242 19.49 2.75 -1.93
N LEU A 243 20.06 1.68 -1.36
CA LEU A 243 20.17 1.52 0.08
C LEU A 243 20.95 2.66 0.74
N ARG A 244 22.13 3.05 0.17
CA ARG A 244 22.91 4.20 0.66
C ARG A 244 22.11 5.49 0.62
N PHE A 245 21.41 5.76 -0.51
CA PHE A 245 20.53 6.91 -0.60
C PHE A 245 19.43 6.90 0.47
N LEU A 246 18.78 5.76 0.71
CA LEU A 246 17.73 5.66 1.74
C LEU A 246 18.27 5.79 3.18
N GLN A 247 19.53 5.42 3.44
CA GLN A 247 20.15 5.50 4.76
C GLN A 247 20.65 6.90 5.08
N ASP A 248 21.42 7.49 4.18
CA ASP A 248 22.23 8.69 4.43
C ASP A 248 21.71 9.93 3.69
N GLY A 249 20.77 9.74 2.75
CA GLY A 249 20.32 10.80 1.83
C GLY A 249 21.39 11.17 0.80
N GLU A 250 22.43 10.33 0.64
CA GLU A 250 23.59 10.60 -0.20
C GLU A 250 23.43 10.03 -1.60
N VAL A 251 23.76 10.84 -2.60
CA VAL A 251 23.67 10.49 -4.01
C VAL A 251 25.00 10.81 -4.69
N GLN A 252 25.52 9.85 -5.45
CA GLN A 252 26.73 9.99 -6.26
C GLN A 252 26.39 9.78 -7.72
N ARG A 253 26.81 10.71 -8.60
CA ARG A 253 26.64 10.59 -10.06
C ARG A 253 27.59 9.56 -10.65
N LEU A 254 27.16 8.88 -11.72
CA LEU A 254 28.05 8.05 -12.51
C LEU A 254 29.22 8.87 -13.05
N GLY A 255 30.44 8.33 -12.93
CA GLY A 255 31.65 8.97 -13.43
C GLY A 255 32.07 10.21 -12.62
N SER A 256 31.53 10.47 -11.45
CA SER A 256 31.97 11.51 -10.52
C SER A 256 32.22 10.93 -9.13
N SER A 257 33.19 11.50 -8.41
CA SER A 257 33.41 11.27 -6.99
C SER A 257 32.57 12.16 -6.09
N ASP A 258 31.88 13.16 -6.65
CA ASP A 258 31.11 14.12 -5.87
C ASP A 258 29.85 13.47 -5.27
N VAL A 259 29.70 13.62 -3.97
CA VAL A 259 28.54 13.18 -3.21
C VAL A 259 27.75 14.42 -2.78
N PHE A 260 26.44 14.39 -3.00
CA PHE A 260 25.53 15.42 -2.53
C PHE A 260 24.38 14.82 -1.75
N ARG A 261 23.87 15.58 -0.79
CA ARG A 261 22.74 15.18 0.03
C ARG A 261 21.43 15.72 -0.53
N VAL A 262 20.41 14.86 -0.51
CA VAL A 262 19.06 15.22 -0.91
C VAL A 262 18.08 14.83 0.20
N ASP A 263 17.07 15.67 0.38
CA ASP A 263 15.93 15.36 1.25
C ASP A 263 14.76 14.95 0.34
N VAL A 264 14.45 13.65 0.34
CA VAL A 264 13.42 13.07 -0.55
C VAL A 264 12.60 12.04 0.23
N ARG A 265 11.29 12.20 0.20
CA ARG A 265 10.38 11.16 0.66
C ARG A 265 10.29 10.07 -0.41
N VAL A 266 10.39 8.79 0.00
CA VAL A 266 10.34 7.67 -0.94
C VAL A 266 9.05 6.87 -0.77
N VAL A 267 8.38 6.60 -1.89
CA VAL A 267 7.25 5.66 -2.00
C VAL A 267 7.63 4.64 -3.06
N CYS A 268 7.57 3.36 -2.71
CA CYS A 268 7.87 2.24 -3.62
C CYS A 268 6.59 1.47 -3.96
N ALA A 269 6.52 0.91 -5.16
CA ALA A 269 5.46 0.00 -5.55
C ALA A 269 6.01 -1.25 -6.23
N THR A 270 5.30 -2.37 -6.10
CA THR A 270 5.63 -3.61 -6.81
C THR A 270 4.43 -4.55 -6.89
N ASN A 271 4.40 -5.39 -7.91
CA ASN A 271 3.45 -6.48 -8.06
C ASN A 271 4.02 -7.84 -7.62
N VAL A 272 5.35 -7.93 -7.35
CA VAL A 272 5.99 -9.17 -6.95
C VAL A 272 6.13 -9.30 -5.44
N ASN A 273 6.18 -10.54 -4.96
CA ASN A 273 6.47 -10.82 -3.56
C ASN A 273 7.97 -10.66 -3.27
N LEU A 274 8.36 -9.49 -2.73
CA LEU A 274 9.76 -9.17 -2.43
C LEU A 274 10.41 -10.13 -1.42
N LEU A 275 9.65 -10.70 -0.46
CA LEU A 275 10.20 -11.70 0.47
C LEU A 275 10.64 -12.97 -0.26
N ASN A 276 9.91 -13.39 -1.30
CA ASN A 276 10.32 -14.49 -2.13
C ASN A 276 11.56 -14.13 -2.96
N HIS A 277 11.65 -12.91 -3.49
CA HIS A 277 12.85 -12.42 -4.18
C HIS A 277 14.07 -12.37 -3.24
N VAL A 278 13.89 -12.01 -1.96
CA VAL A 278 14.96 -12.07 -0.95
C VAL A 278 15.44 -13.51 -0.76
N LYS A 279 14.52 -14.48 -0.60
CA LYS A 279 14.88 -15.92 -0.50
C LYS A 279 15.64 -16.43 -1.73
N GLN A 280 15.27 -15.96 -2.92
CA GLN A 280 15.91 -16.29 -4.19
C GLN A 280 17.18 -15.49 -4.47
N LYS A 281 17.61 -14.60 -3.57
CA LYS A 281 18.76 -13.69 -3.72
C LYS A 281 18.64 -12.74 -4.92
N LEU A 282 17.44 -12.46 -5.40
CA LEU A 282 17.12 -11.47 -6.43
C LEU A 282 16.91 -10.07 -5.84
N PHE A 283 16.63 -9.99 -4.55
CA PHE A 283 16.46 -8.75 -3.82
C PHE A 283 17.24 -8.80 -2.50
N ARG A 284 17.87 -7.69 -2.11
CA ARG A 284 18.65 -7.62 -0.87
C ARG A 284 17.73 -7.50 0.33
N GLN A 285 18.04 -8.27 1.37
CA GLN A 285 17.27 -8.28 2.62
C GLN A 285 17.33 -6.93 3.36
N ASP A 286 18.51 -6.29 3.37
CA ASP A 286 18.72 -4.99 4.02
C ASP A 286 17.88 -3.87 3.36
N LEU A 287 17.82 -3.85 2.03
CA LEU A 287 16.98 -2.93 1.28
C LEU A 287 15.48 -3.19 1.54
N TYR A 288 15.06 -4.47 1.55
CA TYR A 288 13.68 -4.82 1.85
C TYR A 288 13.22 -4.20 3.18
N TYR A 289 13.97 -4.38 4.26
CA TYR A 289 13.59 -3.81 5.56
C TYR A 289 13.62 -2.27 5.58
N ARG A 290 14.42 -1.64 4.72
CA ARG A 290 14.46 -0.19 4.62
C ARG A 290 13.30 0.41 3.84
N ILE A 291 12.77 -0.30 2.85
CA ILE A 291 11.60 0.17 2.07
C ILE A 291 10.26 -0.30 2.65
N ALA A 292 10.21 -1.45 3.31
CA ALA A 292 9.00 -2.03 3.90
C ALA A 292 8.67 -1.49 5.29
N VAL A 293 8.98 -0.21 5.57
CA VAL A 293 8.67 0.42 6.87
C VAL A 293 7.17 0.56 7.04
N PHE A 294 6.47 1.05 6.01
CA PHE A 294 5.01 1.16 5.99
C PHE A 294 4.44 0.39 4.80
N PRO A 295 4.16 -0.92 4.96
CA PRO A 295 3.58 -1.70 3.87
C PRO A 295 2.08 -1.42 3.73
N MET A 296 1.61 -1.32 2.48
CA MET A 296 0.22 -1.17 2.08
C MET A 296 -0.08 -2.15 0.95
N GLU A 297 -1.07 -3.02 1.12
CA GLU A 297 -1.46 -3.99 0.10
C GLU A 297 -2.78 -3.57 -0.54
N LEU A 298 -2.73 -3.29 -1.85
CA LEU A 298 -3.92 -2.94 -2.62
C LEU A 298 -4.66 -4.21 -3.05
N PRO A 299 -5.95 -4.32 -2.71
CA PRO A 299 -6.75 -5.46 -3.11
C PRO A 299 -6.96 -5.47 -4.63
N PRO A 300 -6.98 -6.65 -5.26
CA PRO A 300 -7.36 -6.80 -6.65
C PRO A 300 -8.83 -6.42 -6.87
N LEU A 301 -9.19 -6.07 -8.11
CA LEU A 301 -10.53 -5.56 -8.42
C LEU A 301 -11.65 -6.56 -8.11
N ARG A 302 -11.40 -7.86 -8.26
CA ARG A 302 -12.34 -8.94 -7.91
C ARG A 302 -12.70 -8.99 -6.42
N GLU A 303 -11.87 -8.45 -5.53
CA GLU A 303 -12.12 -8.36 -4.08
C GLU A 303 -12.85 -7.07 -3.66
N ARG A 304 -13.14 -6.18 -4.63
CA ARG A 304 -13.89 -4.93 -4.42
C ARG A 304 -14.96 -4.73 -5.51
N PRO A 305 -15.88 -5.69 -5.71
CA PRO A 305 -16.87 -5.66 -6.80
C PRO A 305 -17.82 -4.45 -6.72
N GLU A 306 -17.98 -3.87 -5.53
CA GLU A 306 -18.76 -2.63 -5.34
C GLU A 306 -18.14 -1.41 -6.03
N ASP A 307 -16.83 -1.40 -6.28
CA ASP A 307 -16.13 -0.29 -6.93
C ASP A 307 -16.18 -0.39 -8.47
N ILE A 308 -16.51 -1.56 -9.04
CA ILE A 308 -16.49 -1.79 -10.50
C ILE A 308 -17.46 -0.86 -11.22
N GLY A 309 -18.71 -0.74 -10.74
CA GLY A 309 -19.70 0.15 -11.34
C GLY A 309 -19.25 1.61 -11.35
N PRO A 310 -18.93 2.20 -10.18
CA PRO A 310 -18.43 3.58 -10.11
C PRO A 310 -17.17 3.85 -10.95
N LEU A 311 -16.23 2.90 -11.02
CA LEU A 311 -15.04 3.01 -11.87
C LEU A 311 -15.40 3.02 -13.36
N ALA A 312 -16.24 2.09 -13.79
CA ALA A 312 -16.68 2.01 -15.18
C ALA A 312 -17.48 3.26 -15.61
N GLU A 313 -18.35 3.78 -14.74
CA GLU A 313 -19.06 5.04 -14.97
C GLU A 313 -18.11 6.22 -15.11
N LYS A 314 -17.09 6.32 -14.22
CA LYS A 314 -16.09 7.39 -14.30
C LYS A 314 -15.33 7.34 -15.62
N PHE A 315 -14.85 6.17 -16.04
CA PHE A 315 -14.16 6.02 -17.33
C PHE A 315 -15.05 6.40 -18.51
N LEU A 316 -16.32 6.00 -18.47
CA LEU A 316 -17.27 6.36 -19.52
C LEU A 316 -17.54 7.87 -19.58
N ILE A 317 -17.63 8.53 -18.43
CA ILE A 317 -17.78 10.00 -18.35
C ILE A 317 -16.55 10.69 -18.95
N ASP A 318 -15.35 10.24 -18.59
CA ASP A 318 -14.10 10.81 -19.09
C ASP A 318 -14.01 10.67 -20.62
N LEU A 319 -14.30 9.49 -21.17
CA LEU A 319 -14.34 9.25 -22.62
C LEU A 319 -15.35 10.14 -23.34
N CYS A 320 -16.54 10.34 -22.77
CA CYS A 320 -17.54 11.23 -23.36
C CYS A 320 -17.06 12.69 -23.35
N GLN A 321 -16.41 13.13 -22.27
CA GLN A 321 -15.83 14.49 -22.18
C GLN A 321 -14.72 14.72 -23.20
N GLU A 322 -13.80 13.75 -23.33
CA GLU A 322 -12.72 13.79 -24.33
C GLU A 322 -13.25 13.82 -25.76
N ALA A 323 -14.30 13.04 -26.04
CA ALA A 323 -14.96 13.01 -27.34
C ALA A 323 -15.87 14.22 -27.62
N GLY A 324 -16.13 15.09 -26.64
CA GLY A 324 -17.02 16.23 -26.76
C GLY A 324 -18.49 15.87 -27.03
N ILE A 325 -18.94 14.69 -26.56
CA ILE A 325 -20.30 14.20 -26.77
C ILE A 325 -21.07 14.14 -25.44
N PRO A 326 -22.44 14.12 -25.50
CA PRO A 326 -23.25 13.91 -24.29
C PRO A 326 -22.90 12.63 -23.57
N THR A 327 -22.92 12.68 -22.22
CA THR A 327 -22.56 11.54 -21.37
C THR A 327 -23.45 10.33 -21.64
N LYS A 328 -22.86 9.22 -22.05
CA LYS A 328 -23.51 7.92 -22.18
C LYS A 328 -23.69 7.28 -20.80
N ARG A 329 -24.51 6.24 -20.71
CA ARG A 329 -24.79 5.50 -19.46
C ARG A 329 -24.50 4.02 -19.63
N LEU A 330 -24.15 3.36 -18.53
CA LEU A 330 -24.10 1.90 -18.46
C LEU A 330 -25.52 1.37 -18.18
N SER A 331 -25.91 0.30 -18.83
CA SER A 331 -27.15 -0.41 -18.46
C SER A 331 -26.95 -1.15 -17.12
N ALA A 332 -28.02 -1.36 -16.37
CA ALA A 332 -27.94 -2.14 -15.13
C ALA A 332 -27.43 -3.57 -15.36
N SER A 333 -27.79 -4.18 -16.50
CA SER A 333 -27.29 -5.50 -16.92
C SER A 333 -25.80 -5.47 -17.23
N SER A 334 -25.27 -4.39 -17.84
CA SER A 334 -23.83 -4.23 -18.08
C SER A 334 -23.04 -4.12 -16.78
N VAL A 335 -23.53 -3.33 -15.82
CA VAL A 335 -22.90 -3.22 -14.50
C VAL A 335 -22.88 -4.58 -13.77
N ALA A 336 -24.00 -5.33 -13.83
CA ALA A 336 -24.09 -6.66 -13.25
C ALA A 336 -23.12 -7.65 -13.91
N PHE A 337 -23.00 -7.59 -15.23
CA PHE A 337 -22.04 -8.39 -16.01
C PHE A 337 -20.57 -8.07 -15.63
N LEU A 338 -20.19 -6.79 -15.59
CA LEU A 338 -18.84 -6.35 -15.23
C LEU A 338 -18.45 -6.80 -13.81
N ARG A 339 -19.40 -6.82 -12.86
CA ARG A 339 -19.16 -7.27 -11.47
C ARG A 339 -18.84 -8.75 -11.34
N GLN A 340 -19.25 -9.58 -12.29
CA GLN A 340 -19.00 -11.03 -12.29
C GLN A 340 -17.66 -11.43 -12.89
N ALA A 341 -17.01 -10.54 -13.61
CA ALA A 341 -15.74 -10.80 -14.27
C ALA A 341 -14.55 -10.79 -13.26
N GLN A 342 -13.52 -11.59 -13.56
CA GLN A 342 -12.35 -11.79 -12.67
C GLN A 342 -11.33 -10.66 -12.71
N TRP A 343 -11.23 -9.93 -13.82
CA TRP A 343 -10.35 -8.79 -14.02
C TRP A 343 -8.87 -9.07 -13.69
N PRO A 344 -8.20 -10.02 -14.36
CA PRO A 344 -6.78 -10.29 -14.11
C PRO A 344 -5.88 -9.06 -14.33
N GLY A 345 -6.24 -8.15 -15.26
CA GLY A 345 -5.59 -6.85 -15.46
C GLY A 345 -6.16 -5.72 -14.59
N ASN A 346 -7.04 -6.05 -13.65
CA ASN A 346 -7.62 -5.13 -12.66
C ASN A 346 -8.28 -3.89 -13.28
N VAL A 347 -8.04 -2.71 -12.72
CA VAL A 347 -8.65 -1.44 -13.14
C VAL A 347 -8.21 -1.05 -14.56
N ARG A 348 -6.96 -1.39 -14.95
CA ARG A 348 -6.47 -1.13 -16.32
C ARG A 348 -7.25 -1.92 -17.36
N GLU A 349 -7.54 -3.19 -17.07
CA GLU A 349 -8.37 -4.03 -17.97
C GLU A 349 -9.81 -3.53 -18.03
N LEU A 350 -10.40 -3.17 -16.88
CA LEU A 350 -11.74 -2.56 -16.84
C LEU A 350 -11.80 -1.28 -17.69
N GLN A 351 -10.80 -0.40 -17.59
CA GLN A 351 -10.72 0.82 -18.39
C GLN A 351 -10.71 0.54 -19.88
N HIS A 352 -9.84 -0.37 -20.35
CA HIS A 352 -9.79 -0.77 -21.75
C HIS A 352 -11.08 -1.44 -22.22
N SER A 353 -11.75 -2.19 -21.33
CA SER A 353 -13.04 -2.81 -21.63
C SER A 353 -14.14 -1.78 -21.85
N VAL A 354 -14.19 -0.74 -20.98
CA VAL A 354 -15.14 0.37 -21.13
C VAL A 354 -14.84 1.19 -22.38
N GLU A 355 -13.59 1.48 -22.68
CA GLU A 355 -13.16 2.19 -23.88
C GLU A 355 -13.58 1.43 -25.15
N ARG A 356 -13.34 0.13 -25.21
CA ARG A 356 -13.79 -0.72 -26.33
C ARG A 356 -15.31 -0.70 -26.47
N ALA A 357 -16.05 -0.87 -25.37
CA ALA A 357 -17.51 -0.84 -25.37
C ALA A 357 -18.05 0.53 -25.81
N PHE A 358 -17.39 1.63 -25.42
CA PHE A 358 -17.71 2.98 -25.86
C PHE A 358 -17.59 3.13 -27.37
N ILE A 359 -16.53 2.59 -27.98
CA ILE A 359 -16.31 2.61 -29.44
C ILE A 359 -17.38 1.77 -30.14
N LEU A 360 -17.67 0.56 -29.64
CA LEU A 360 -18.66 -0.35 -30.25
C LEU A 360 -20.08 0.18 -30.16
N ALA A 361 -20.43 0.89 -29.09
CA ALA A 361 -21.76 1.50 -28.95
C ALA A 361 -22.04 2.63 -29.95
N GLY A 362 -21.00 3.17 -30.62
CA GLY A 362 -21.17 4.18 -31.68
C GLY A 362 -22.08 5.35 -31.27
N PRO A 363 -23.24 5.58 -31.93
CA PRO A 363 -24.16 6.69 -31.63
C PRO A 363 -25.09 6.40 -30.43
N GLU A 364 -25.13 5.16 -29.91
CA GLU A 364 -26.03 4.81 -28.82
C GLU A 364 -25.71 5.59 -27.55
N THR A 365 -26.75 5.99 -26.82
CA THR A 365 -26.62 6.73 -25.56
C THR A 365 -26.38 5.82 -24.35
N GLN A 366 -26.50 4.51 -24.52
CA GLN A 366 -26.36 3.51 -23.46
C GLN A 366 -25.50 2.34 -23.91
N LEU A 367 -24.60 1.89 -23.05
CA LEU A 367 -23.77 0.71 -23.25
C LEU A 367 -24.50 -0.51 -22.70
N HIS A 368 -24.70 -1.51 -23.53
CA HIS A 368 -25.36 -2.79 -23.23
C HIS A 368 -24.32 -3.92 -23.09
N VAL A 369 -24.72 -5.08 -22.53
CA VAL A 369 -23.86 -6.24 -22.30
C VAL A 369 -23.13 -6.71 -23.56
N GLU A 370 -23.82 -6.62 -24.73
CA GLU A 370 -23.27 -7.00 -26.04
C GLU A 370 -22.00 -6.25 -26.41
N HIS A 371 -21.86 -4.99 -25.97
CA HIS A 371 -20.65 -4.18 -26.19
C HIS A 371 -19.44 -4.67 -25.37
N PHE A 372 -19.68 -5.51 -24.34
CA PHE A 372 -18.66 -6.08 -23.47
C PHE A 372 -18.37 -7.56 -23.72
N SER A 373 -19.11 -8.23 -24.62
CA SER A 373 -19.10 -9.69 -24.83
C SER A 373 -17.75 -10.26 -25.25
N HIS A 374 -16.85 -9.45 -25.79
CA HIS A 374 -15.49 -9.86 -26.18
C HIS A 374 -14.45 -9.73 -25.05
N THR A 375 -14.85 -9.30 -23.84
CA THR A 375 -13.92 -9.00 -22.74
C THR A 375 -13.67 -10.21 -21.83
N THR A 376 -14.51 -11.25 -21.91
CA THR A 376 -14.48 -12.39 -20.98
C THR A 376 -14.01 -13.71 -21.59
N ASP A 377 -13.49 -13.72 -22.81
CA ASP A 377 -12.97 -14.94 -23.42
C ASP A 377 -11.50 -15.19 -23.01
N PRO A 378 -11.23 -16.21 -22.15
CA PRO A 378 -9.88 -16.54 -21.72
C PRO A 378 -8.97 -17.03 -22.85
N SER A 379 -9.50 -17.32 -24.04
CA SER A 379 -8.76 -17.85 -25.18
C SER A 379 -7.85 -16.82 -25.87
N HIS A 380 -8.00 -15.53 -25.58
CA HIS A 380 -7.18 -14.45 -26.17
C HIS A 380 -5.84 -14.21 -25.45
N PHE A 381 -5.53 -14.93 -24.36
CA PHE A 381 -4.28 -14.82 -23.60
C PHE A 381 -3.43 -16.10 -23.69
N ARG A 382 -3.44 -16.79 -24.85
CA ARG A 382 -2.46 -17.85 -25.14
C ARG A 382 -1.34 -17.37 -26.04
#